data_6f11b14432a6dee02b8f4bcb18117444
#
_entry.id   6f11b14432a6dee02b8f4bcb18117444
#
_cell.length_a   1.000
_cell.length_b   1.000
_cell.length_c   1.000
_cell.angle_alpha   90.00
_cell.angle_beta   90.00
_cell.angle_gamma   90.00
#
_symmetry.space_group_name_H-M   'P 1'
#
loop_
_entity.id
_entity.type
_entity.pdbx_description
1 polymer ?
#
loop_
_entity_poly.entity_id
_entity_poly.type
_entity_poly.pdbx_seq_one_letter_code
_entity_poly.pdbx_strand_id
1 'polypeptide(L)'
;MQKTSIFKNPITYIFGVCLAVEIAVLITPDLIDHLAVFTDTWYKEPWTLVTSMFTHSDSDMWHFLFNMVTLYFLGNFLYNMIGAKRFLIVYFLAGIVGNLFFVLIFQLMNPDTIGATVGASGAIFGVGAALAVLEPMSKIMIFPIPIPVPMWIGISGLLVVMTFIAYLGSNIAWEAHLGGAIIGALYALFLRKVTFKYYYRKKRT
;
A
#
# COMPACT_ATOMS: atom_id res chain seq x y z
N MET A 1 6.06 9.35 25.77
CA MET A 1 5.17 9.25 24.60
C MET A 1 4.50 10.60 24.38
N GLN A 2 4.93 11.38 23.38
CA GLN A 2 4.20 12.58 22.97
C GLN A 2 2.84 12.14 22.45
N LYS A 3 1.74 12.60 23.07
CA LYS A 3 0.39 12.48 22.50
C LYS A 3 0.36 13.31 21.21
N THR A 4 0.67 12.71 20.08
CA THR A 4 0.43 13.34 18.78
C THR A 4 -1.07 13.52 18.64
N SER A 5 -1.51 14.75 18.45
CA SER A 5 -2.92 15.05 18.16
C SER A 5 -3.35 14.20 16.96
N ILE A 6 -4.50 13.56 17.03
CA ILE A 6 -5.12 12.77 15.94
C ILE A 6 -5.10 13.56 14.63
N PHE A 7 -5.32 14.89 14.70
CA PHE A 7 -5.28 15.81 13.56
C PHE A 7 -3.88 16.07 12.94
N LYS A 8 -2.80 15.49 13.49
CA LYS A 8 -1.44 15.57 12.91
C LYS A 8 -0.98 14.25 12.31
N ASN A 9 -1.80 13.21 12.39
CA ASN A 9 -1.47 11.89 11.89
C ASN A 9 -1.89 11.76 10.41
N PRO A 10 -0.95 11.54 9.47
CA PRO A 10 -1.27 11.44 8.05
C PRO A 10 -2.23 10.29 7.72
N ILE A 11 -2.23 9.22 8.53
CA ILE A 11 -3.14 8.07 8.34
C ILE A 11 -4.60 8.50 8.53
N THR A 12 -4.87 9.40 9.47
CA THR A 12 -6.22 9.94 9.68
C THR A 12 -6.74 10.67 8.43
N TYR A 13 -5.88 11.43 7.75
CA TYR A 13 -6.25 12.14 6.52
C TYR A 13 -6.45 11.17 5.35
N ILE A 14 -5.56 10.18 5.19
CA ILE A 14 -5.71 9.15 4.16
C ILE A 14 -7.03 8.40 4.37
N PHE A 15 -7.31 7.97 5.60
CA PHE A 15 -8.58 7.32 5.95
C PHE A 15 -9.79 8.20 5.61
N GLY A 16 -9.75 9.48 5.99
CA GLY A 16 -10.83 10.43 5.71
C GLY A 16 -11.08 10.62 4.21
N VAL A 17 -10.01 10.69 3.40
CA VAL A 17 -10.12 10.76 1.93
C VAL A 17 -10.70 9.46 1.36
N CYS A 18 -10.19 8.28 1.77
CA CYS A 18 -10.74 7.00 1.33
C CYS A 18 -12.23 6.88 1.66
N LEU A 19 -12.64 7.27 2.87
CA LEU A 19 -14.05 7.23 3.28
C LEU A 19 -14.91 8.20 2.44
N ALA A 20 -14.41 9.41 2.19
CA ALA A 20 -15.13 10.39 1.37
C ALA A 20 -15.28 9.93 -0.08
N VAL A 21 -14.24 9.33 -0.67
CA VAL A 21 -14.27 8.77 -2.03
C VAL A 21 -15.22 7.57 -2.08
N GLU A 22 -15.17 6.68 -1.08
CA GLU A 22 -16.09 5.54 -0.99
C GLU A 22 -17.55 5.98 -0.96
N ILE A 23 -17.89 6.97 -0.14
CA ILE A 23 -19.25 7.54 -0.10
C ILE A 23 -19.61 8.16 -1.46
N ALA A 24 -18.70 8.86 -2.10
CA ALA A 24 -18.96 9.48 -3.42
C ALA A 24 -19.22 8.44 -4.51
N VAL A 25 -18.46 7.34 -4.54
CA VAL A 25 -18.64 6.21 -5.46
C VAL A 25 -19.97 5.49 -5.19
N LEU A 26 -20.35 5.29 -3.93
CA LEU A 26 -21.65 4.69 -3.58
C LEU A 26 -22.83 5.55 -4.04
N ILE A 27 -22.69 6.89 -4.05
CA ILE A 27 -23.74 7.82 -4.53
C ILE A 27 -23.73 7.92 -6.07
N THR A 28 -22.54 7.89 -6.68
CA THR A 28 -22.30 8.05 -8.11
C THR A 28 -21.37 6.95 -8.61
N PRO A 29 -21.88 5.75 -8.91
CA PRO A 29 -21.04 4.59 -9.27
C PRO A 29 -20.10 4.83 -10.46
N ASP A 30 -20.57 5.57 -11.48
CA ASP A 30 -19.76 5.90 -12.68
C ASP A 30 -18.47 6.70 -12.34
N LEU A 31 -18.40 7.26 -11.14
CA LEU A 31 -17.21 7.98 -10.69
C LEU A 31 -15.98 7.08 -10.63
N ILE A 32 -16.15 5.78 -10.38
CA ILE A 32 -15.06 4.81 -10.29
C ILE A 32 -14.27 4.74 -11.61
N ASP A 33 -14.94 4.91 -12.77
CA ASP A 33 -14.30 4.85 -14.09
C ASP A 33 -13.28 5.98 -14.31
N HIS A 34 -13.45 7.11 -13.60
CA HIS A 34 -12.54 8.27 -13.65
C HIS A 34 -11.46 8.24 -12.57
N LEU A 35 -11.57 7.36 -11.60
CA LEU A 35 -10.66 7.26 -10.45
C LEU A 35 -9.77 6.02 -10.51
N ALA A 36 -10.24 4.93 -11.15
CA ALA A 36 -9.51 3.67 -11.30
C ALA A 36 -8.37 3.78 -12.34
N VAL A 37 -7.33 2.98 -12.16
CA VAL A 37 -6.30 2.81 -13.19
C VAL A 37 -6.78 1.77 -14.20
N PHE A 38 -6.86 2.14 -15.47
CA PHE A 38 -7.07 1.22 -16.58
C PHE A 38 -5.80 1.07 -17.41
N THR A 39 -5.51 -0.14 -17.90
CA THR A 39 -4.27 -0.43 -18.63
C THR A 39 -4.17 0.25 -19.99
N ASP A 40 -5.29 0.66 -20.58
CA ASP A 40 -5.38 1.29 -21.91
C ASP A 40 -5.51 2.83 -21.87
N THR A 41 -5.85 3.42 -20.71
CA THR A 41 -6.11 4.86 -20.59
C THR A 41 -5.26 5.60 -19.56
N TRP A 42 -4.52 4.92 -18.70
CA TRP A 42 -3.73 5.51 -17.61
C TRP A 42 -2.80 6.65 -18.07
N TYR A 43 -2.24 6.57 -19.29
CA TYR A 43 -1.34 7.60 -19.82
C TYR A 43 -2.08 8.87 -20.28
N LYS A 44 -3.39 8.79 -20.52
CA LYS A 44 -4.29 9.92 -20.80
C LYS A 44 -4.84 10.51 -19.50
N GLU A 45 -4.97 9.67 -18.48
CA GLU A 45 -5.53 9.98 -17.17
C GLU A 45 -4.53 9.68 -16.05
N PRO A 46 -3.32 10.31 -16.05
CA PRO A 46 -2.24 9.95 -15.13
C PRO A 46 -2.55 10.23 -13.66
N TRP A 47 -3.57 11.03 -13.36
CA TRP A 47 -4.08 11.23 -11.99
C TRP A 47 -4.61 9.94 -11.38
N THR A 48 -5.07 8.99 -12.20
CA THR A 48 -5.59 7.69 -11.74
C THR A 48 -4.55 6.85 -11.01
N LEU A 49 -3.25 7.04 -11.30
CA LEU A 49 -2.17 6.44 -10.53
C LEU A 49 -2.19 6.84 -9.04
N VAL A 50 -2.82 7.97 -8.72
CA VAL A 50 -2.97 8.46 -7.34
C VAL A 50 -4.39 8.29 -6.83
N THR A 51 -5.41 8.64 -7.62
CA THR A 51 -6.82 8.59 -7.18
C THR A 51 -7.27 7.17 -6.87
N SER A 52 -6.83 6.19 -7.65
CA SER A 52 -7.12 4.77 -7.41
C SER A 52 -6.68 4.28 -6.03
N MET A 53 -5.64 4.88 -5.45
CA MET A 53 -5.17 4.54 -4.10
C MET A 53 -6.16 4.93 -2.99
N PHE A 54 -7.16 5.73 -3.31
CA PHE A 54 -8.21 6.18 -2.39
C PHE A 54 -9.58 5.61 -2.75
N THR A 55 -9.68 4.94 -3.89
CA THR A 55 -10.90 4.33 -4.41
C THR A 55 -10.91 2.85 -4.09
N HIS A 56 -12.07 2.30 -3.74
CA HIS A 56 -12.23 0.87 -3.50
C HIS A 56 -13.38 0.32 -4.34
N SER A 57 -13.55 -1.00 -4.38
CA SER A 57 -14.62 -1.63 -5.15
C SER A 57 -15.97 -1.31 -4.53
N ASP A 58 -16.90 -0.84 -5.34
CA ASP A 58 -18.29 -0.57 -4.96
C ASP A 58 -19.07 -1.85 -4.58
N SER A 59 -18.63 -2.99 -5.11
CA SER A 59 -19.25 -4.31 -4.87
C SER A 59 -18.64 -5.08 -3.71
N ASP A 60 -17.52 -4.63 -3.12
CA ASP A 60 -16.81 -5.34 -2.05
C ASP A 60 -16.39 -4.42 -0.90
N MET A 61 -17.30 -4.21 0.04
CA MET A 61 -17.04 -3.45 1.27
C MET A 61 -15.89 -4.04 2.12
N TRP A 62 -15.62 -5.34 2.02
CA TRP A 62 -14.50 -5.97 2.72
C TRP A 62 -13.17 -5.48 2.19
N HIS A 63 -13.07 -5.19 0.89
CA HIS A 63 -11.89 -4.60 0.29
C HIS A 63 -11.52 -3.26 0.96
N PHE A 64 -12.49 -2.36 1.10
CA PHE A 64 -12.31 -1.10 1.84
C PHE A 64 -11.91 -1.34 3.31
N LEU A 65 -12.68 -2.18 4.01
CA LEU A 65 -12.49 -2.42 5.44
C LEU A 65 -11.11 -3.00 5.75
N PHE A 66 -10.67 -4.02 5.01
CA PHE A 66 -9.35 -4.63 5.21
C PHE A 66 -8.20 -3.68 4.89
N ASN A 67 -8.34 -2.85 3.86
CA ASN A 67 -7.36 -1.81 3.58
C ASN A 67 -7.25 -0.82 4.75
N MET A 68 -8.37 -0.31 5.25
CA MET A 68 -8.40 0.67 6.34
C MET A 68 -7.85 0.10 7.66
N VAL A 69 -8.24 -1.12 8.02
CA VAL A 69 -7.73 -1.80 9.21
C VAL A 69 -6.22 -2.04 9.11
N THR A 70 -5.75 -2.54 7.97
CA THR A 70 -4.33 -2.80 7.76
C THR A 70 -3.52 -1.49 7.75
N LEU A 71 -4.02 -0.46 7.09
CA LEU A 71 -3.40 0.87 7.10
C LEU A 71 -3.34 1.46 8.51
N TYR A 72 -4.41 1.29 9.30
CA TYR A 72 -4.41 1.75 10.68
C TYR A 72 -3.28 1.12 11.50
N PHE A 73 -3.12 -0.20 11.45
CA PHE A 73 -2.10 -0.88 12.25
C PHE A 73 -0.69 -0.71 11.68
N LEU A 74 -0.44 -1.11 10.44
CA LEU A 74 0.89 -1.04 9.85
C LEU A 74 1.31 0.40 9.57
N GLY A 75 0.39 1.24 9.13
CA GLY A 75 0.65 2.66 8.87
C GLY A 75 1.06 3.41 10.14
N ASN A 76 0.33 3.24 11.25
CA ASN A 76 0.71 3.86 12.52
C ASN A 76 2.03 3.31 13.05
N PHE A 77 2.31 2.02 12.89
CA PHE A 77 3.60 1.47 13.28
C PHE A 77 4.74 2.15 12.51
N LEU A 78 4.67 2.18 11.19
CA LEU A 78 5.70 2.81 10.37
C LEU A 78 5.79 4.32 10.64
N TYR A 79 4.66 5.03 10.70
CA TYR A 79 4.60 6.46 10.99
C TYR A 79 5.32 6.82 12.31
N ASN A 80 5.04 6.08 13.39
CA ASN A 80 5.66 6.31 14.68
C ASN A 80 7.18 6.09 14.66
N MET A 81 7.66 5.25 13.74
CA MET A 81 9.06 4.87 13.61
C MET A 81 9.87 5.84 12.76
N ILE A 82 9.33 6.28 11.61
CA ILE A 82 10.08 7.09 10.63
C ILE A 82 9.56 8.52 10.46
N GLY A 83 8.42 8.87 11.07
CA GLY A 83 7.77 10.18 11.02
C GLY A 83 6.91 10.40 9.77
N ALA A 84 6.07 11.46 9.81
CA ALA A 84 5.04 11.73 8.79
C ALA A 84 5.60 11.85 7.37
N LYS A 85 6.64 12.66 7.18
CA LYS A 85 7.21 12.92 5.84
C LYS A 85 7.68 11.63 5.16
N ARG A 86 8.43 10.79 5.87
CA ARG A 86 8.97 9.54 5.31
C ARG A 86 7.87 8.51 5.09
N PHE A 87 6.89 8.44 6.00
CA PHE A 87 5.72 7.59 5.83
C PHE A 87 4.95 7.95 4.56
N LEU A 88 4.64 9.24 4.33
CA LEU A 88 3.95 9.69 3.12
C LEU A 88 4.76 9.38 1.85
N ILE A 89 6.08 9.54 1.88
CA ILE A 89 6.93 9.16 0.75
C ILE A 89 6.80 7.66 0.45
N VAL A 90 6.88 6.78 1.46
CA VAL A 90 6.68 5.34 1.27
C VAL A 90 5.31 5.05 0.70
N TYR A 91 4.25 5.61 1.30
CA TYR A 91 2.87 5.36 0.91
C TYR A 91 2.61 5.75 -0.56
N PHE A 92 2.93 6.98 -0.94
CA PHE A 92 2.66 7.45 -2.30
C PHE A 92 3.57 6.82 -3.35
N LEU A 93 4.88 6.68 -3.08
CA LEU A 93 5.78 6.03 -4.03
C LEU A 93 5.39 4.56 -4.25
N ALA A 94 5.09 3.83 -3.18
CA ALA A 94 4.71 2.43 -3.28
C ALA A 94 3.37 2.26 -4.03
N GLY A 95 2.39 3.13 -3.77
CA GLY A 95 1.11 3.08 -4.48
C GLY A 95 1.25 3.41 -5.96
N ILE A 96 1.93 4.52 -6.30
CA ILE A 96 2.12 4.94 -7.70
C ILE A 96 2.92 3.90 -8.49
N VAL A 97 4.05 3.42 -7.94
CA VAL A 97 4.86 2.41 -8.62
C VAL A 97 4.15 1.06 -8.65
N GLY A 98 3.39 0.72 -7.62
CA GLY A 98 2.51 -0.45 -7.62
C GLY A 98 1.52 -0.41 -8.78
N ASN A 99 0.83 0.69 -8.98
CA ASN A 99 -0.09 0.89 -10.11
C ASN A 99 0.62 0.80 -11.48
N LEU A 100 1.82 1.37 -11.60
CA LEU A 100 2.63 1.22 -12.82
C LEU A 100 3.06 -0.24 -13.06
N PHE A 101 3.40 -0.98 -12.01
CA PHE A 101 3.68 -2.41 -12.11
C PHE A 101 2.46 -3.20 -12.58
N PHE A 102 1.27 -2.89 -12.04
CA PHE A 102 0.03 -3.47 -12.51
C PHE A 102 -0.13 -3.23 -14.02
N VAL A 103 -0.08 -1.99 -14.47
CA VAL A 103 -0.24 -1.66 -15.90
C VAL A 103 0.75 -2.45 -16.76
N LEU A 104 2.03 -2.43 -16.40
CA LEU A 104 3.09 -3.06 -17.24
C LEU A 104 2.98 -4.58 -17.25
N ILE A 105 2.87 -5.21 -16.08
CA ILE A 105 2.89 -6.67 -15.97
C ILE A 105 1.57 -7.26 -16.46
N PHE A 106 0.42 -6.65 -16.08
CA PHE A 106 -0.88 -7.13 -16.54
C PHE A 106 -0.97 -7.10 -18.07
N GLN A 107 -0.55 -5.99 -18.70
CA GLN A 107 -0.60 -5.85 -20.16
C GLN A 107 0.36 -6.80 -20.89
N LEU A 108 1.52 -7.09 -20.30
CA LEU A 108 2.43 -8.11 -20.82
C LEU A 108 1.86 -9.53 -20.77
N MET A 109 1.12 -9.84 -19.70
CA MET A 109 0.52 -11.16 -19.51
C MET A 109 -0.82 -11.34 -20.24
N ASN A 110 -1.54 -10.25 -20.47
CA ASN A 110 -2.90 -10.22 -21.02
C ASN A 110 -3.02 -9.13 -22.10
N PRO A 111 -2.30 -9.24 -23.24
CA PRO A 111 -2.18 -8.15 -24.22
C PRO A 111 -3.52 -7.72 -24.85
N ASP A 112 -4.49 -8.63 -24.92
CA ASP A 112 -5.80 -8.41 -25.54
C ASP A 112 -6.91 -8.07 -24.53
N THR A 113 -6.54 -7.83 -23.26
CA THR A 113 -7.50 -7.57 -22.18
C THR A 113 -7.22 -6.24 -21.52
N ILE A 114 -8.27 -5.45 -21.29
CA ILE A 114 -8.17 -4.23 -20.48
C ILE A 114 -8.28 -4.63 -19.01
N GLY A 115 -7.25 -4.32 -18.25
CA GLY A 115 -7.24 -4.49 -16.80
C GLY A 115 -7.59 -3.19 -16.08
N ALA A 116 -8.21 -3.31 -14.91
CA ALA A 116 -8.48 -2.19 -14.02
C ALA A 116 -8.02 -2.50 -12.59
N THR A 117 -7.58 -1.47 -11.86
CA THR A 117 -7.24 -1.61 -10.44
C THR A 117 -7.61 -0.37 -9.63
N VAL A 118 -8.06 -0.65 -8.41
CA VAL A 118 -8.35 0.32 -7.34
C VAL A 118 -7.86 -0.24 -6.00
N GLY A 119 -7.68 0.62 -5.03
CA GLY A 119 -7.37 0.25 -3.65
C GLY A 119 -6.05 0.80 -3.13
N ALA A 120 -6.01 1.03 -1.82
CA ALA A 120 -4.81 1.45 -1.09
C ALA A 120 -3.77 0.33 -0.94
N SER A 121 -4.09 -0.91 -1.35
CA SER A 121 -3.34 -2.11 -1.00
C SER A 121 -1.91 -2.14 -1.53
N GLY A 122 -1.65 -1.63 -2.74
CA GLY A 122 -0.28 -1.48 -3.26
C GLY A 122 0.60 -0.62 -2.34
N ALA A 123 0.08 0.53 -1.90
CA ALA A 123 0.76 1.38 -0.92
C ALA A 123 0.93 0.70 0.44
N ILE A 124 -0.09 -0.04 0.90
CA ILE A 124 -0.07 -0.78 2.17
C ILE A 124 0.96 -1.92 2.14
N PHE A 125 1.07 -2.64 1.03
CA PHE A 125 2.15 -3.63 0.85
C PHE A 125 3.53 -2.97 0.89
N GLY A 126 3.67 -1.76 0.35
CA GLY A 126 4.90 -0.98 0.48
C GLY A 126 5.22 -0.59 1.93
N VAL A 127 4.22 -0.16 2.70
CA VAL A 127 4.35 0.11 4.14
C VAL A 127 4.74 -1.17 4.89
N GLY A 128 4.08 -2.29 4.61
CA GLY A 128 4.38 -3.59 5.20
C GLY A 128 5.81 -4.07 4.88
N ALA A 129 6.23 -3.96 3.62
CA ALA A 129 7.57 -4.34 3.18
C ALA A 129 8.65 -3.44 3.81
N ALA A 130 8.38 -2.14 3.96
CA ALA A 130 9.27 -1.23 4.70
C ALA A 130 9.43 -1.67 6.16
N LEU A 131 8.35 -2.06 6.83
CA LEU A 131 8.39 -2.61 8.19
C LEU A 131 9.14 -3.94 8.24
N ALA A 132 8.92 -4.83 7.27
CA ALA A 132 9.63 -6.11 7.18
C ALA A 132 11.16 -5.95 7.06
N VAL A 133 11.62 -4.85 6.43
CA VAL A 133 13.04 -4.51 6.35
C VAL A 133 13.56 -3.85 7.63
N LEU A 134 12.78 -2.92 8.22
CA LEU A 134 13.21 -2.12 9.37
C LEU A 134 13.09 -2.91 10.69
N GLU A 135 12.00 -3.66 10.85
CA GLU A 135 11.63 -4.41 12.06
C GLU A 135 11.22 -5.85 11.74
N PRO A 136 12.12 -6.66 11.12
CA PRO A 136 11.78 -7.98 10.58
C PRO A 136 11.25 -8.96 11.63
N MET A 137 11.70 -8.85 12.87
CA MET A 137 11.35 -9.77 13.95
C MET A 137 10.16 -9.29 14.80
N SER A 138 9.66 -8.05 14.59
CA SER A 138 8.43 -7.58 15.22
C SER A 138 7.27 -8.45 14.78
N LYS A 139 6.39 -8.79 15.73
CA LYS A 139 5.31 -9.75 15.48
C LYS A 139 4.05 -9.02 15.02
N ILE A 140 3.42 -9.56 13.99
CA ILE A 140 2.09 -9.16 13.51
C ILE A 140 1.13 -10.34 13.52
N MET A 141 -0.16 -10.05 13.67
CA MET A 141 -1.23 -11.02 13.43
C MET A 141 -1.86 -10.75 12.07
N ILE A 142 -2.11 -11.80 11.30
CA ILE A 142 -2.79 -11.71 10.00
C ILE A 142 -4.14 -12.38 10.15
N PHE A 143 -5.20 -11.57 10.07
CA PHE A 143 -6.55 -12.11 10.13
C PHE A 143 -6.82 -13.08 8.94
N PRO A 144 -7.49 -14.21 9.16
CA PRO A 144 -8.09 -14.69 10.41
C PRO A 144 -7.15 -15.56 11.29
N ILE A 145 -5.87 -15.58 11.03
CA ILE A 145 -4.91 -16.45 11.72
C ILE A 145 -4.49 -15.78 13.05
N PRO A 146 -4.91 -16.27 14.21
CA PRO A 146 -4.64 -15.65 15.51
C PRO A 146 -3.23 -15.98 16.06
N ILE A 147 -2.29 -16.30 15.18
CA ILE A 147 -0.91 -16.64 15.55
C ILE A 147 0.01 -15.49 15.18
N PRO A 148 0.70 -14.87 16.15
CA PRO A 148 1.66 -13.81 15.86
C PRO A 148 2.89 -14.38 15.14
N VAL A 149 3.12 -13.88 13.92
CA VAL A 149 4.28 -14.25 13.08
C VAL A 149 5.26 -13.08 12.95
N PRO A 150 6.56 -13.32 12.71
CA PRO A 150 7.51 -12.26 12.39
C PRO A 150 7.05 -11.44 11.17
N MET A 151 7.28 -10.13 11.21
CA MET A 151 6.85 -9.17 10.18
C MET A 151 7.26 -9.62 8.78
N TRP A 152 8.51 -10.04 8.57
CA TRP A 152 8.98 -10.46 7.25
C TRP A 152 8.25 -11.71 6.73
N ILE A 153 7.94 -12.69 7.61
CA ILE A 153 7.16 -13.88 7.23
C ILE A 153 5.73 -13.48 6.90
N GLY A 154 5.13 -12.64 7.74
CA GLY A 154 3.74 -12.22 7.56
C GLY A 154 3.53 -11.47 6.25
N ILE A 155 4.36 -10.47 5.95
CA ILE A 155 4.22 -9.66 4.75
C ILE A 155 4.55 -10.44 3.48
N SER A 156 5.65 -11.22 3.46
CA SER A 156 5.98 -12.03 2.29
C SER A 156 5.01 -13.18 2.08
N GLY A 157 4.56 -13.82 3.16
CA GLY A 157 3.55 -14.87 3.09
C GLY A 157 2.21 -14.35 2.55
N LEU A 158 1.77 -13.18 3.02
CA LEU A 158 0.55 -12.54 2.51
C LEU A 158 0.66 -12.21 1.01
N LEU A 159 1.81 -11.69 0.56
CA LEU A 159 2.06 -11.43 -0.85
C LEU A 159 1.95 -12.72 -1.69
N VAL A 160 2.58 -13.81 -1.25
CA VAL A 160 2.51 -15.12 -1.94
C VAL A 160 1.08 -15.63 -1.98
N VAL A 161 0.35 -15.57 -0.86
CA VAL A 161 -1.05 -16.03 -0.78
C VAL A 161 -1.93 -15.20 -1.72
N MET A 162 -1.82 -13.88 -1.71
CA MET A 162 -2.61 -13.00 -2.59
C MET A 162 -2.31 -13.25 -4.06
N THR A 163 -1.04 -13.46 -4.43
CA THR A 163 -0.64 -13.83 -5.80
C THR A 163 -1.24 -15.18 -6.22
N PHE A 164 -1.24 -16.17 -5.30
CA PHE A 164 -1.83 -17.47 -5.58
C PHE A 164 -3.35 -17.40 -5.75
N ILE A 165 -4.05 -16.64 -4.90
CA ILE A 165 -5.50 -16.43 -5.02
C ILE A 165 -5.84 -15.70 -6.32
N ALA A 166 -5.02 -14.71 -6.74
CA ALA A 166 -5.18 -14.05 -8.04
C ALA A 166 -5.03 -15.04 -9.21
N TYR A 167 -4.03 -15.93 -9.13
CA TYR A 167 -3.84 -16.99 -10.13
C TYR A 167 -5.05 -17.95 -10.23
N LEU A 168 -5.78 -18.17 -9.14
CA LEU A 168 -7.02 -18.96 -9.13
C LEU A 168 -8.23 -18.21 -9.72
N GLY A 169 -8.06 -17.01 -10.25
CA GLY A 169 -9.09 -16.26 -10.97
C GLY A 169 -9.80 -15.18 -10.15
N SER A 170 -9.22 -14.73 -9.03
CA SER A 170 -9.74 -13.55 -8.33
C SER A 170 -9.26 -12.25 -9.00
N ASN A 171 -10.03 -11.16 -8.80
CA ASN A 171 -9.70 -9.82 -9.29
C ASN A 171 -8.66 -9.08 -8.42
N ILE A 172 -7.70 -9.78 -7.83
CA ILE A 172 -6.65 -9.16 -7.03
C ILE A 172 -5.51 -8.70 -7.94
N ALA A 173 -5.22 -7.41 -7.94
CA ALA A 173 -4.07 -6.82 -8.64
C ALA A 173 -2.75 -7.13 -7.88
N TRP A 174 -2.31 -8.39 -7.92
CA TRP A 174 -1.10 -8.84 -7.23
C TRP A 174 0.15 -8.12 -7.73
N GLU A 175 0.16 -7.68 -8.98
CA GLU A 175 1.23 -6.90 -9.61
C GLU A 175 1.43 -5.57 -8.87
N ALA A 176 0.32 -4.88 -8.52
CA ALA A 176 0.36 -3.66 -7.74
C ALA A 176 0.93 -3.90 -6.34
N HIS A 177 0.57 -5.03 -5.71
CA HIS A 177 1.10 -5.43 -4.40
C HIS A 177 2.61 -5.69 -4.47
N LEU A 178 3.06 -6.42 -5.49
CA LEU A 178 4.47 -6.72 -5.70
C LEU A 178 5.29 -5.44 -5.95
N GLY A 179 4.85 -4.59 -6.87
CA GLY A 179 5.49 -3.31 -7.18
C GLY A 179 5.60 -2.42 -5.94
N GLY A 180 4.51 -2.30 -5.19
CA GLY A 180 4.47 -1.55 -3.94
C GLY A 180 5.44 -2.11 -2.90
N ALA A 181 5.46 -3.44 -2.70
CA ALA A 181 6.36 -4.11 -1.76
C ALA A 181 7.85 -3.89 -2.11
N ILE A 182 8.20 -3.99 -3.39
CA ILE A 182 9.58 -3.75 -3.87
C ILE A 182 10.02 -2.32 -3.50
N ILE A 183 9.21 -1.31 -3.82
CA ILE A 183 9.55 0.09 -3.56
C ILE A 183 9.63 0.37 -2.06
N GLY A 184 8.69 -0.14 -1.28
CA GLY A 184 8.71 0.00 0.18
C GLY A 184 9.97 -0.59 0.80
N ALA A 185 10.37 -1.79 0.37
CA ALA A 185 11.60 -2.44 0.81
C ALA A 185 12.85 -1.65 0.40
N LEU A 186 12.94 -1.19 -0.86
CA LEU A 186 14.08 -0.41 -1.35
C LEU A 186 14.24 0.93 -0.60
N TYR A 187 13.13 1.64 -0.36
CA TYR A 187 13.17 2.87 0.42
C TYR A 187 13.59 2.62 1.88
N ALA A 188 13.12 1.56 2.49
CA ALA A 188 13.52 1.17 3.84
C ALA A 188 15.01 0.81 3.94
N LEU A 189 15.55 0.10 2.95
CA LEU A 189 16.99 -0.16 2.85
C LEU A 189 17.81 1.13 2.73
N PHE A 190 17.31 2.09 1.94
CA PHE A 190 17.92 3.42 1.86
C PHE A 190 17.91 4.13 3.23
N LEU A 191 16.76 4.17 3.91
CA LEU A 191 16.65 4.77 5.24
C LEU A 191 17.59 4.12 6.25
N ARG A 192 17.71 2.78 6.24
CA ARG A 192 18.61 2.03 7.11
C ARG A 192 20.07 2.46 6.90
N LYS A 193 20.52 2.61 5.65
CA LYS A 193 21.89 3.07 5.33
C LYS A 193 22.16 4.49 5.81
N VAL A 194 21.20 5.41 5.62
CA VAL A 194 21.34 6.81 6.04
C VAL A 194 21.39 6.94 7.56
N THR A 195 20.52 6.24 8.27
CA THR A 195 20.46 6.24 9.74
C THR A 195 21.75 5.62 10.33
N PHE A 196 22.23 4.52 9.77
CA PHE A 196 23.46 3.87 10.19
C PHE A 196 24.68 4.79 10.02
N LYS A 197 24.79 5.45 8.84
CA LYS A 197 25.86 6.40 8.54
C LYS A 197 25.88 7.59 9.52
N TYR A 198 24.69 8.12 9.86
CA TYR A 198 24.56 9.22 10.82
C TYR A 198 24.98 8.80 12.25
N TYR A 199 24.56 7.61 12.70
CA TYR A 199 24.87 7.09 14.02
C TYR A 199 26.37 6.85 14.21
N TYR A 200 27.05 6.28 13.22
CA TYR A 200 28.50 6.05 13.27
C TYR A 200 29.31 7.36 13.18
N ARG A 201 28.84 8.36 12.44
CA ARG A 201 29.48 9.68 12.38
C ARG A 201 29.42 10.41 13.73
N LYS A 202 28.30 10.31 14.43
CA LYS A 202 28.10 10.93 15.76
C LYS A 202 28.90 10.27 16.88
N LYS A 203 29.32 9.01 16.72
CA LYS A 203 30.19 8.32 17.69
C LYS A 203 31.68 8.61 17.47
N ARG A 204 32.07 9.25 16.37
CA ARG A 204 33.46 9.58 16.05
C ARG A 204 33.83 11.04 16.33
N THR A 205 32.88 11.87 16.69
CA THR A 205 33.04 13.24 17.22
C THR A 205 32.74 13.29 18.70
#